data_de1111e4860fdd3c02223e423df7c70e
#
_entry.id   de1111e4860fdd3c02223e423df7c70e
#
_cell.length_a   1.000
_cell.length_b   1.000
_cell.length_c   1.000
_cell.angle_alpha   90.00
_cell.angle_beta   90.00
_cell.angle_gamma   90.00
#
_symmetry.space_group_name_H-M   'P 1'
#
loop_
_entity.id
_entity.type
_entity.pdbx_description
1 polymer ?
#
loop_
_entity_poly.entity_id
_entity_poly.type
_entity_poly.pdbx_seq_one_letter_code
_entity_poly.pdbx_strand_id
1 'polypeptide(L)'
;LGLGHTRWATHGEPSDVNSHPQVSESGRFAVVHNGIIENYMELREFLQSEGITFVSQTDTEVVAQLLEHYYDGDILDAVVKTLNRIQGAYALGIVCADCPDRLIAARKDSPLILGYGEGAHYLASDVTALIKYTREVCYLDDGEIAELTADHLWVYDAYLRPVEKERCHVDWEISAAEKGGYEHFMAKEIMEQPEAFRKTVFPRIQEGRVVLDELNLEPDYLRELDKLYVIACGSSYHVGMAAKYTLERLLRKPVEVTLASEFRYCDPIVTDKTLVLVISQSGETVDTLAALREAKRLGARVLSIVNVVGSTIARESDDVLYTWAGPEIAVATTKAFSTQLAVVYLIGLYCAEALGTLDEAEYDRIVSELLLIPTKLEQILDNRADIQYFASLYFNHPSIFFIGRNIDYAIGMEGSLKLKEISYIHSEAYAAGELKHGTISLIEPGTLVVALASYVTVSYTHLTLPT
;
A
#
# COMPACT_ATOMS: atom_id res chain seq x y z
N LEU A 1 -16.81 -25.07 5.73
CA LEU A 1 -15.47 -24.54 5.71
C LEU A 1 -14.99 -24.36 4.26
N GLY A 2 -14.28 -23.27 3.93
CA GLY A 2 -13.77 -23.07 2.59
C GLY A 2 -12.54 -22.16 2.59
N LEU A 3 -11.61 -22.41 1.66
CA LEU A 3 -10.48 -21.55 1.34
C LEU A 3 -10.59 -21.09 -0.10
N GLY A 4 -10.22 -19.85 -0.36
CA GLY A 4 -10.15 -19.27 -1.70
C GLY A 4 -8.95 -18.35 -1.83
N HIS A 5 -8.39 -18.27 -3.05
CA HIS A 5 -7.23 -17.43 -3.33
C HIS A 5 -7.22 -17.00 -4.79
N THR A 6 -6.91 -15.76 -5.07
CA THR A 6 -6.84 -15.21 -6.44
C THR A 6 -5.45 -15.30 -7.07
N ARG A 7 -4.45 -15.67 -6.31
CA ARG A 7 -3.03 -15.83 -6.62
C ARG A 7 -2.39 -14.68 -7.41
N TRP A 8 -1.37 -14.07 -6.83
CA TRP A 8 -0.37 -13.29 -7.54
C TRP A 8 0.88 -14.17 -7.68
N ALA A 9 1.22 -14.59 -8.90
CA ALA A 9 2.28 -15.57 -9.12
C ALA A 9 3.67 -15.00 -8.81
N THR A 10 4.33 -15.55 -7.79
CA THR A 10 5.73 -15.29 -7.44
C THR A 10 6.66 -16.44 -7.89
N HIS A 11 6.22 -17.70 -7.72
CA HIS A 11 6.94 -18.90 -8.08
C HIS A 11 6.07 -19.82 -8.94
N GLY A 12 6.62 -20.34 -10.04
CA GLY A 12 5.93 -21.16 -11.02
C GLY A 12 4.98 -20.35 -11.93
N GLU A 13 4.84 -20.77 -13.17
CA GLU A 13 3.96 -20.13 -14.14
C GLU A 13 2.49 -20.19 -13.72
N PRO A 14 1.62 -19.27 -14.16
CA PRO A 14 0.18 -19.35 -13.93
C PRO A 14 -0.40 -20.59 -14.60
N SER A 15 -0.83 -21.56 -13.80
CA SER A 15 -1.44 -22.82 -14.23
C SER A 15 -2.30 -23.38 -13.11
N ASP A 16 -3.20 -24.33 -13.42
CA ASP A 16 -4.06 -24.99 -12.44
C ASP A 16 -3.24 -25.70 -11.35
N VAL A 17 -2.13 -26.34 -11.73
CA VAL A 17 -1.23 -27.04 -10.81
C VAL A 17 -0.53 -26.10 -9.83
N ASN A 18 -0.20 -24.91 -10.30
CA ASN A 18 0.46 -23.89 -9.48
C ASN A 18 -0.54 -22.93 -8.79
N SER A 19 -1.85 -23.16 -8.92
CA SER A 19 -2.87 -22.36 -8.23
C SER A 19 -2.98 -22.75 -6.74
N HIS A 20 -3.54 -21.85 -5.93
CA HIS A 20 -3.88 -22.14 -4.54
C HIS A 20 -5.35 -22.60 -4.43
N PRO A 21 -5.68 -23.46 -3.46
CA PRO A 21 -4.81 -24.01 -2.41
C PRO A 21 -3.81 -25.04 -2.93
N GLN A 22 -2.60 -25.08 -2.35
CA GLN A 22 -1.67 -26.18 -2.53
C GLN A 22 -2.03 -27.29 -1.56
N VAL A 23 -1.90 -28.55 -1.99
CA VAL A 23 -2.38 -29.72 -1.26
C VAL A 23 -1.22 -30.65 -0.98
N SER A 24 -1.20 -31.25 0.22
CA SER A 24 -0.21 -32.27 0.57
C SER A 24 -0.40 -33.58 -0.22
N GLU A 25 0.62 -34.43 -0.28
CA GLU A 25 0.65 -35.65 -1.12
C GLU A 25 -0.55 -36.58 -0.86
N SER A 26 -0.96 -36.78 0.39
CA SER A 26 -2.14 -37.59 0.72
C SER A 26 -3.48 -36.86 0.54
N GLY A 27 -3.46 -35.54 0.31
CA GLY A 27 -4.66 -34.70 0.25
C GLY A 27 -5.21 -34.32 1.63
N ARG A 28 -4.46 -34.56 2.71
CA ARG A 28 -4.90 -34.27 4.09
C ARG A 28 -4.90 -32.80 4.41
N PHE A 29 -3.89 -32.04 3.94
CA PHE A 29 -3.77 -30.61 4.17
C PHE A 29 -3.98 -29.82 2.88
N ALA A 30 -4.68 -28.71 2.97
CA ALA A 30 -4.75 -27.72 1.91
C ALA A 30 -4.38 -26.32 2.48
N VAL A 31 -3.55 -25.58 1.74
CA VAL A 31 -2.94 -24.33 2.18
C VAL A 31 -3.09 -23.26 1.14
N VAL A 32 -3.56 -22.08 1.57
CA VAL A 32 -3.43 -20.81 0.82
C VAL A 32 -2.37 -19.95 1.47
N HIS A 33 -1.61 -19.20 0.66
CA HIS A 33 -0.45 -18.45 1.11
C HIS A 33 -0.30 -17.15 0.35
N ASN A 34 -0.07 -16.07 1.09
CA ASN A 34 0.47 -14.81 0.62
C ASN A 34 1.86 -14.61 1.21
N GLY A 35 2.84 -14.32 0.38
CA GLY A 35 4.23 -14.13 0.79
C GLY A 35 5.19 -14.98 -0.03
N ILE A 36 6.39 -15.21 0.51
CA ILE A 36 7.45 -16.02 -0.11
C ILE A 36 8.14 -16.84 0.97
N ILE A 37 8.22 -18.16 0.76
CA ILE A 37 9.04 -19.06 1.58
C ILE A 37 10.45 -19.09 0.99
N GLU A 38 11.35 -18.30 1.55
CA GLU A 38 12.69 -18.06 1.00
C GLU A 38 13.56 -19.32 0.94
N ASN A 39 13.44 -20.19 1.93
CA ASN A 39 14.19 -21.46 2.01
C ASN A 39 13.46 -22.65 1.40
N TYR A 40 12.46 -22.45 0.52
CA TYR A 40 11.62 -23.53 -0.01
C TYR A 40 12.43 -24.61 -0.75
N MET A 41 13.51 -24.25 -1.44
CA MET A 41 14.35 -25.21 -2.17
C MET A 41 15.02 -26.22 -1.22
N GLU A 42 15.61 -25.73 -0.12
CA GLU A 42 16.23 -26.58 0.92
C GLU A 42 15.20 -27.52 1.54
N LEU A 43 14.02 -26.99 1.87
CA LEU A 43 12.94 -27.77 2.46
C LEU A 43 12.37 -28.80 1.49
N ARG A 44 12.30 -28.46 0.20
CA ARG A 44 11.88 -29.38 -0.85
C ARG A 44 12.86 -30.54 -1.00
N GLU A 45 14.18 -30.26 -1.03
CA GLU A 45 15.22 -31.31 -1.08
C GLU A 45 15.14 -32.22 0.17
N PHE A 46 14.96 -31.65 1.36
CA PHE A 46 14.76 -32.41 2.58
C PHE A 46 13.55 -33.35 2.46
N LEU A 47 12.38 -32.85 2.10
CA LEU A 47 11.15 -33.65 1.99
C LEU A 47 11.23 -34.70 0.88
N GLN A 48 11.91 -34.41 -0.22
CA GLN A 48 12.19 -35.42 -1.27
C GLN A 48 13.11 -36.53 -0.78
N SER A 49 14.07 -36.22 0.10
CA SER A 49 14.92 -37.24 0.72
C SER A 49 14.16 -38.17 1.68
N GLU A 50 13.04 -37.69 2.23
CA GLU A 50 12.09 -38.48 3.02
C GLU A 50 11.06 -39.23 2.16
N GLY A 51 11.15 -39.12 0.81
CA GLY A 51 10.32 -39.83 -0.13
C GLY A 51 9.04 -39.11 -0.56
N ILE A 52 8.86 -37.83 -0.18
CA ILE A 52 7.69 -37.03 -0.54
C ILE A 52 7.83 -36.51 -1.97
N THR A 53 6.76 -36.63 -2.76
CA THR A 53 6.71 -36.13 -4.13
C THR A 53 6.07 -34.75 -4.21
N PHE A 54 6.53 -33.93 -5.15
CA PHE A 54 6.02 -32.58 -5.39
C PHE A 54 5.39 -32.49 -6.78
N VAL A 55 4.25 -31.83 -6.87
CA VAL A 55 3.48 -31.69 -8.10
C VAL A 55 3.64 -30.29 -8.68
N SER A 56 3.68 -29.25 -7.83
CA SER A 56 3.75 -27.85 -8.26
C SER A 56 5.19 -27.31 -8.28
N GLN A 57 5.31 -26.12 -8.86
CA GLN A 57 6.54 -25.33 -8.85
C GLN A 57 6.49 -24.23 -7.78
N THR A 58 5.46 -24.21 -6.93
CA THR A 58 5.26 -23.17 -5.93
C THR A 58 6.10 -23.42 -4.69
N ASP A 59 6.49 -22.35 -4.02
CA ASP A 59 7.07 -22.39 -2.70
C ASP A 59 6.06 -22.83 -1.63
N THR A 60 4.77 -22.61 -1.88
CA THR A 60 3.68 -22.92 -0.93
C THR A 60 3.46 -24.43 -0.75
N GLU A 61 3.69 -25.25 -1.75
CA GLU A 61 3.52 -26.70 -1.63
C GLU A 61 4.40 -27.28 -0.52
N VAL A 62 5.59 -26.69 -0.32
CA VAL A 62 6.49 -27.10 0.77
C VAL A 62 5.80 -27.01 2.14
N VAL A 63 4.96 -25.97 2.34
CA VAL A 63 4.22 -25.79 3.61
C VAL A 63 3.19 -26.92 3.80
N ALA A 64 2.44 -27.26 2.75
CA ALA A 64 1.45 -28.35 2.81
C ALA A 64 2.12 -29.69 3.12
N GLN A 65 3.28 -29.97 2.50
CA GLN A 65 4.04 -31.20 2.72
C GLN A 65 4.67 -31.25 4.11
N LEU A 66 5.19 -30.13 4.63
CA LEU A 66 5.72 -30.06 6.02
C LEU A 66 4.64 -30.30 7.06
N LEU A 67 3.45 -29.71 6.87
CA LEU A 67 2.31 -29.93 7.76
C LEU A 67 1.98 -31.43 7.86
N GLU A 68 1.90 -32.13 6.74
CA GLU A 68 1.64 -33.56 6.72
C GLU A 68 2.78 -34.34 7.35
N HIS A 69 4.04 -33.99 7.06
CA HIS A 69 5.23 -34.64 7.61
C HIS A 69 5.29 -34.57 9.14
N TYR A 70 4.85 -33.44 9.74
CA TYR A 70 4.86 -33.23 11.19
C TYR A 70 3.57 -33.64 11.91
N TYR A 71 2.52 -33.94 11.14
CA TYR A 71 1.21 -34.24 11.75
C TYR A 71 1.16 -35.59 12.41
N ASP A 72 0.88 -35.61 13.71
CA ASP A 72 0.72 -36.81 14.55
C ASP A 72 -0.68 -36.89 15.21
N GLY A 73 -1.64 -36.09 14.78
CA GLY A 73 -3.00 -35.96 15.29
C GLY A 73 -3.32 -34.63 15.93
N ASP A 74 -2.30 -33.76 16.15
CA ASP A 74 -2.47 -32.40 16.64
C ASP A 74 -2.08 -31.39 15.54
N ILE A 75 -3.08 -30.66 15.01
CA ILE A 75 -2.88 -29.70 13.94
C ILE A 75 -2.07 -28.47 14.38
N LEU A 76 -2.26 -27.98 15.62
CA LEU A 76 -1.53 -26.82 16.13
C LEU A 76 -0.05 -27.14 16.33
N ASP A 77 0.26 -28.34 16.84
CA ASP A 77 1.65 -28.79 16.98
C ASP A 77 2.33 -28.91 15.58
N ALA A 78 1.64 -29.51 14.61
CA ALA A 78 2.15 -29.61 13.24
C ALA A 78 2.40 -28.22 12.61
N VAL A 79 1.50 -27.25 12.85
CA VAL A 79 1.68 -25.86 12.40
C VAL A 79 2.92 -25.26 13.06
N VAL A 80 3.07 -25.31 14.38
CA VAL A 80 4.24 -24.76 15.09
C VAL A 80 5.55 -25.38 14.57
N LYS A 81 5.59 -26.70 14.40
CA LYS A 81 6.76 -27.39 13.84
C LYS A 81 7.10 -26.91 12.42
N THR A 82 6.07 -26.68 11.59
CA THR A 82 6.21 -26.16 10.24
C THR A 82 6.73 -24.73 10.25
N LEU A 83 6.12 -23.83 11.04
CA LEU A 83 6.51 -22.42 11.14
C LEU A 83 7.96 -22.25 11.64
N ASN A 84 8.46 -23.13 12.47
CA ASN A 84 9.85 -23.15 12.93
C ASN A 84 10.87 -23.55 11.84
N ARG A 85 10.40 -24.12 10.72
CA ARG A 85 11.28 -24.55 9.61
C ARG A 85 11.29 -23.57 8.45
N ILE A 86 10.19 -22.90 8.20
CA ILE A 86 10.06 -21.98 7.07
C ILE A 86 10.70 -20.63 7.41
N GLN A 87 11.29 -20.00 6.38
CA GLN A 87 11.87 -18.65 6.45
C GLN A 87 11.20 -17.76 5.41
N GLY A 88 11.11 -16.46 5.70
CA GLY A 88 10.48 -15.48 4.83
C GLY A 88 9.14 -14.96 5.37
N ALA A 89 8.42 -14.23 4.52
CA ALA A 89 7.12 -13.63 4.85
C ALA A 89 5.98 -14.58 4.48
N TYR A 90 4.99 -14.71 5.37
CA TYR A 90 3.83 -15.56 5.11
C TYR A 90 2.55 -15.07 5.80
N ALA A 91 1.43 -15.23 5.10
CA ALA A 91 0.09 -15.26 5.66
C ALA A 91 -0.59 -16.54 5.16
N LEU A 92 -0.82 -17.47 6.06
CA LEU A 92 -1.28 -18.83 5.77
C LEU A 92 -2.73 -19.02 6.20
N GLY A 93 -3.54 -19.65 5.34
CA GLY A 93 -4.80 -20.28 5.70
C GLY A 93 -4.69 -21.78 5.47
N ILE A 94 -4.95 -22.58 6.49
CA ILE A 94 -4.68 -24.03 6.53
C ILE A 94 -5.96 -24.77 6.92
N VAL A 95 -6.31 -25.81 6.17
CA VAL A 95 -7.37 -26.74 6.53
C VAL A 95 -6.82 -28.17 6.53
N CYS A 96 -7.36 -29.01 7.41
CA CYS A 96 -7.01 -30.41 7.55
C CYS A 96 -8.26 -31.28 7.41
N ALA A 97 -8.18 -32.36 6.62
CA ALA A 97 -9.29 -33.30 6.42
C ALA A 97 -9.72 -33.99 7.73
N ASP A 98 -8.78 -34.20 8.66
CA ASP A 98 -9.05 -34.86 9.94
C ASP A 98 -9.71 -33.89 10.96
N CYS A 99 -9.70 -32.56 10.69
CA CYS A 99 -10.30 -31.51 11.51
C CYS A 99 -11.18 -30.59 10.63
N PRO A 100 -12.27 -31.08 10.03
CA PRO A 100 -13.02 -30.39 8.98
C PRO A 100 -13.81 -29.17 9.48
N ASP A 101 -13.90 -28.96 10.77
CA ASP A 101 -14.53 -27.82 11.45
C ASP A 101 -13.56 -26.69 11.82
N ARG A 102 -12.26 -26.86 11.54
CA ARG A 102 -11.22 -25.93 11.94
C ARG A 102 -10.51 -25.31 10.74
N LEU A 103 -10.35 -23.99 10.80
CA LEU A 103 -9.48 -23.21 9.93
C LEU A 103 -8.32 -22.68 10.78
N ILE A 104 -7.10 -22.97 10.39
CA ILE A 104 -5.92 -22.42 11.07
C ILE A 104 -5.33 -21.30 10.23
N ALA A 105 -4.95 -20.23 10.89
CA ALA A 105 -4.28 -19.08 10.29
C ALA A 105 -2.94 -18.84 10.98
N ALA A 106 -1.92 -18.45 10.23
CA ALA A 106 -0.63 -18.04 10.79
C ALA A 106 -0.03 -16.90 9.97
N ARG A 107 0.69 -16.01 10.64
CA ARG A 107 1.22 -14.80 9.99
C ARG A 107 2.66 -14.53 10.42
N LYS A 108 3.44 -14.04 9.44
CA LYS A 108 4.71 -13.31 9.62
C LYS A 108 4.94 -12.37 8.45
N ASP A 109 5.12 -11.08 8.71
CA ASP A 109 5.43 -10.02 7.74
C ASP A 109 4.42 -9.82 6.57
N SER A 110 3.40 -10.68 6.43
CA SER A 110 2.32 -10.56 5.44
C SER A 110 0.98 -10.28 6.12
N PRO A 111 0.08 -9.43 5.58
CA PRO A 111 -1.16 -9.07 6.26
C PRO A 111 -2.13 -10.25 6.38
N LEU A 112 -2.74 -10.39 7.56
CA LEU A 112 -3.78 -11.37 7.82
C LEU A 112 -4.77 -10.85 8.87
N ILE A 113 -6.05 -10.84 8.52
CA ILE A 113 -7.14 -10.26 9.28
C ILE A 113 -8.15 -11.33 9.61
N LEU A 114 -8.62 -11.36 10.85
CA LEU A 114 -9.66 -12.25 11.32
C LEU A 114 -10.96 -11.46 11.50
N GLY A 115 -12.08 -12.00 11.04
CA GLY A 115 -13.40 -11.42 11.18
C GLY A 115 -14.26 -12.21 12.16
N TYR A 116 -14.89 -11.52 13.10
CA TYR A 116 -15.86 -12.09 14.04
C TYR A 116 -17.27 -11.99 13.49
N GLY A 117 -17.94 -13.10 13.23
CA GLY A 117 -19.32 -13.15 12.80
C GLY A 117 -20.17 -14.04 13.70
N GLU A 118 -21.50 -14.00 13.52
CA GLU A 118 -22.44 -14.87 14.21
C GLU A 118 -22.53 -16.22 13.49
N GLY A 119 -22.11 -17.31 14.16
CA GLY A 119 -22.14 -18.66 13.59
C GLY A 119 -21.11 -18.90 12.47
N ALA A 120 -20.19 -17.99 12.27
CA ALA A 120 -19.07 -18.12 11.33
C ALA A 120 -17.95 -17.13 11.66
N HIS A 121 -16.71 -17.53 11.48
CA HIS A 121 -15.55 -16.65 11.54
C HIS A 121 -14.83 -16.64 10.18
N TYR A 122 -14.11 -15.56 9.91
CA TYR A 122 -13.56 -15.27 8.60
C TYR A 122 -12.08 -14.97 8.66
N LEU A 123 -11.40 -15.22 7.55
CA LEU A 123 -9.99 -14.94 7.33
C LEU A 123 -9.83 -14.19 6.01
N ALA A 124 -9.08 -13.12 5.99
CA ALA A 124 -8.74 -12.39 4.76
C ALA A 124 -7.39 -11.68 4.87
N SER A 125 -6.77 -11.39 3.73
CA SER A 125 -5.59 -10.53 3.65
C SER A 125 -5.94 -9.04 3.65
N ASP A 126 -7.20 -8.70 3.33
CA ASP A 126 -7.69 -7.31 3.28
C ASP A 126 -9.10 -7.22 3.88
N VAL A 127 -9.34 -6.14 4.63
CA VAL A 127 -10.61 -5.91 5.34
C VAL A 127 -11.81 -5.76 4.39
N THR A 128 -11.60 -5.30 3.16
CA THR A 128 -12.66 -5.12 2.16
C THR A 128 -13.37 -6.43 1.80
N ALA A 129 -12.66 -7.55 1.90
CA ALA A 129 -13.24 -8.88 1.70
C ALA A 129 -14.22 -9.29 2.82
N LEU A 130 -14.06 -8.72 4.03
CA LEU A 130 -14.81 -9.09 5.23
C LEU A 130 -16.05 -8.24 5.49
N ILE A 131 -16.07 -6.97 5.08
CA ILE A 131 -17.11 -6.00 5.48
C ILE A 131 -18.55 -6.37 5.10
N LYS A 132 -18.72 -7.25 4.11
CA LYS A 132 -20.04 -7.82 3.75
C LYS A 132 -20.56 -8.83 4.77
N TYR A 133 -19.68 -9.42 5.55
CA TYR A 133 -19.98 -10.51 6.50
C TYR A 133 -19.85 -10.06 7.94
N THR A 134 -18.86 -9.22 8.23
CA THR A 134 -18.64 -8.65 9.55
C THR A 134 -17.83 -7.36 9.47
N ARG A 135 -18.06 -6.47 10.44
CA ARG A 135 -17.26 -5.25 10.66
C ARG A 135 -16.37 -5.35 11.90
N GLU A 136 -16.56 -6.41 12.68
CA GLU A 136 -15.72 -6.68 13.85
C GLU A 136 -14.54 -7.53 13.41
N VAL A 137 -13.34 -6.95 13.47
CA VAL A 137 -12.12 -7.59 13.01
C VAL A 137 -11.01 -7.50 14.06
N CYS A 138 -10.02 -8.37 13.96
CA CYS A 138 -8.74 -8.17 14.60
C CYS A 138 -7.59 -8.53 13.65
N TYR A 139 -6.43 -7.95 13.90
CA TYR A 139 -5.23 -8.17 13.12
C TYR A 139 -4.32 -9.14 13.85
N LEU A 140 -3.85 -10.19 13.17
CA LEU A 140 -2.79 -11.02 13.70
C LEU A 140 -1.47 -10.25 13.71
N ASP A 141 -0.66 -10.45 14.74
CA ASP A 141 0.71 -9.97 14.80
C ASP A 141 1.69 -11.05 14.32
N ASP A 142 2.94 -10.68 14.06
CA ASP A 142 3.94 -11.60 13.55
C ASP A 142 4.22 -12.74 14.55
N GLY A 143 4.17 -13.97 14.06
CA GLY A 143 4.37 -15.18 14.85
C GLY A 143 3.12 -15.68 15.58
N GLU A 144 1.98 -14.99 15.44
CA GLU A 144 0.72 -15.47 16.00
C GLU A 144 0.06 -16.53 15.10
N ILE A 145 -0.66 -17.42 15.75
CA ILE A 145 -1.45 -18.50 15.16
C ILE A 145 -2.90 -18.33 15.61
N ALA A 146 -3.86 -18.41 14.69
CA ALA A 146 -5.27 -18.40 15.06
C ALA A 146 -5.95 -19.72 14.67
N GLU A 147 -6.89 -20.14 15.51
CA GLU A 147 -7.79 -21.25 15.26
C GLU A 147 -9.22 -20.71 15.19
N LEU A 148 -9.88 -20.95 14.07
CA LEU A 148 -11.25 -20.50 13.80
C LEU A 148 -12.16 -21.72 13.62
N THR A 149 -13.27 -21.69 14.34
CA THR A 149 -14.41 -22.60 14.16
C THR A 149 -15.66 -21.77 13.82
N ALA A 150 -16.83 -22.40 13.71
CA ALA A 150 -18.08 -21.67 13.54
C ALA A 150 -18.41 -20.78 14.75
N ASP A 151 -18.09 -21.25 15.96
CA ASP A 151 -18.53 -20.62 17.21
C ASP A 151 -17.42 -19.87 17.96
N HIS A 152 -16.16 -20.17 17.66
CA HIS A 152 -15.02 -19.67 18.42
C HIS A 152 -13.84 -19.26 17.53
N LEU A 153 -13.15 -18.20 17.98
CA LEU A 153 -11.90 -17.72 17.42
C LEU A 153 -10.90 -17.57 18.57
N TRP A 154 -9.81 -18.33 18.52
CA TRP A 154 -8.70 -18.24 19.45
C TRP A 154 -7.44 -17.79 18.74
N VAL A 155 -6.63 -17.00 19.45
CA VAL A 155 -5.31 -16.58 18.98
C VAL A 155 -4.26 -17.03 19.97
N TYR A 156 -3.14 -17.50 19.47
CA TYR A 156 -2.02 -18.02 20.23
C TYR A 156 -0.72 -17.36 19.76
N ASP A 157 0.24 -17.25 20.67
CA ASP A 157 1.62 -16.92 20.30
C ASP A 157 2.36 -18.13 19.71
N ALA A 158 3.62 -17.93 19.31
CA ALA A 158 4.49 -18.99 18.77
C ALA A 158 4.71 -20.21 19.71
N TYR A 159 4.34 -20.09 20.98
CA TYR A 159 4.44 -21.15 22.00
C TYR A 159 3.07 -21.74 22.36
N LEU A 160 2.04 -21.47 21.57
CA LEU A 160 0.65 -21.87 21.80
C LEU A 160 0.05 -21.33 23.12
N ARG A 161 0.54 -20.21 23.63
CA ARG A 161 -0.08 -19.53 24.76
C ARG A 161 -1.21 -18.61 24.24
N PRO A 162 -2.39 -18.62 24.86
CA PRO A 162 -3.50 -17.77 24.43
C PRO A 162 -3.14 -16.28 24.46
N VAL A 163 -3.54 -15.55 23.41
CA VAL A 163 -3.38 -14.10 23.27
C VAL A 163 -4.77 -13.47 23.16
N GLU A 164 -5.04 -12.46 23.99
CA GLU A 164 -6.24 -11.63 23.81
C GLU A 164 -6.00 -10.57 22.76
N LYS A 165 -6.90 -10.48 21.79
CA LYS A 165 -6.83 -9.48 20.70
C LYS A 165 -7.89 -8.40 20.90
N GLU A 166 -7.48 -7.15 20.71
CA GLU A 166 -8.39 -6.03 20.62
C GLU A 166 -9.20 -6.13 19.32
N ARG A 167 -10.52 -5.97 19.43
CA ARG A 167 -11.42 -5.93 18.27
C ARG A 167 -11.50 -4.52 17.76
N CYS A 168 -11.35 -4.37 16.45
CA CYS A 168 -11.50 -3.11 15.74
C CYS A 168 -12.82 -3.13 14.98
N HIS A 169 -13.60 -2.05 15.10
CA HIS A 169 -14.80 -1.85 14.28
C HIS A 169 -14.44 -1.13 12.98
N VAL A 170 -14.90 -1.66 11.86
CA VAL A 170 -14.70 -1.07 10.52
C VAL A 170 -15.95 -0.28 10.13
N ASP A 171 -15.86 1.03 10.12
CA ASP A 171 -16.98 1.94 9.86
C ASP A 171 -17.36 2.09 8.36
N TRP A 172 -16.71 1.34 7.47
CA TRP A 172 -17.00 1.46 6.04
C TRP A 172 -18.38 0.98 5.67
N GLU A 173 -19.09 1.78 4.86
CA GLU A 173 -20.37 1.39 4.30
C GLU A 173 -20.23 0.24 3.32
N ILE A 174 -21.13 -0.76 3.37
CA ILE A 174 -21.11 -1.91 2.44
C ILE A 174 -21.24 -1.44 1.00
N SER A 175 -22.07 -0.43 0.75
CA SER A 175 -22.25 0.20 -0.58
C SER A 175 -20.95 0.77 -1.14
N ALA A 176 -20.03 1.19 -0.29
CA ALA A 176 -18.70 1.68 -0.71
C ALA A 176 -17.84 0.56 -1.31
N ALA A 177 -18.01 -0.68 -0.87
CA ALA A 177 -17.32 -1.86 -1.42
C ALA A 177 -18.04 -2.49 -2.64
N GLU A 178 -19.10 -1.86 -3.15
CA GLU A 178 -19.82 -2.29 -4.35
C GLU A 178 -19.49 -1.39 -5.54
N LYS A 179 -19.61 -1.91 -6.76
CA LYS A 179 -19.31 -1.13 -7.98
C LYS A 179 -20.29 0.05 -8.23
N GLY A 180 -21.46 0.06 -7.59
CA GLY A 180 -22.41 1.17 -7.67
C GLY A 180 -22.85 1.55 -9.09
N GLY A 181 -22.96 0.56 -10.00
CA GLY A 181 -23.33 0.76 -11.39
C GLY A 181 -22.16 1.03 -12.35
N TYR A 182 -20.94 1.13 -11.86
CA TYR A 182 -19.74 1.21 -12.69
C TYR A 182 -19.29 -0.18 -13.17
N GLU A 183 -18.70 -0.23 -14.36
CA GLU A 183 -18.14 -1.48 -14.90
C GLU A 183 -16.94 -1.97 -14.09
N HIS A 184 -16.09 -1.03 -13.66
CA HIS A 184 -14.87 -1.29 -12.91
C HIS A 184 -14.79 -0.45 -11.63
N PHE A 185 -14.19 -1.00 -10.57
CA PHE A 185 -13.94 -0.27 -9.33
C PHE A 185 -13.09 0.98 -9.55
N MET A 186 -12.05 0.92 -10.36
CA MET A 186 -11.20 2.09 -10.66
C MET A 186 -12.03 3.25 -11.24
N ALA A 187 -12.98 2.98 -12.13
CA ALA A 187 -13.84 4.03 -12.68
C ALA A 187 -14.72 4.68 -11.60
N LYS A 188 -15.26 3.90 -10.66
CA LYS A 188 -15.99 4.40 -9.49
C LYS A 188 -15.07 5.25 -8.62
N GLU A 189 -13.89 4.75 -8.26
CA GLU A 189 -12.93 5.39 -7.36
C GLU A 189 -12.37 6.70 -7.92
N ILE A 190 -12.21 6.79 -9.26
CA ILE A 190 -11.91 8.05 -9.94
C ILE A 190 -13.02 9.08 -9.69
N MET A 191 -14.30 8.67 -9.79
CA MET A 191 -15.44 9.57 -9.58
C MET A 191 -15.65 9.93 -8.11
N GLU A 192 -15.13 9.13 -7.18
CA GLU A 192 -15.20 9.39 -5.73
C GLU A 192 -14.15 10.39 -5.24
N GLN A 193 -13.15 10.75 -6.03
CA GLN A 193 -12.06 11.63 -5.61
C GLN A 193 -12.51 12.96 -4.99
N PRO A 194 -13.51 13.70 -5.54
CA PRO A 194 -13.96 14.96 -4.94
C PRO A 194 -14.45 14.79 -3.50
N GLU A 195 -15.24 13.74 -3.26
CA GLU A 195 -15.80 13.46 -1.95
C GLU A 195 -14.74 12.92 -0.97
N ALA A 196 -13.87 12.03 -1.44
CA ALA A 196 -12.72 11.54 -0.65
C ALA A 196 -11.82 12.71 -0.21
N PHE A 197 -11.56 13.65 -1.11
CA PHE A 197 -10.79 14.85 -0.80
C PHE A 197 -11.47 15.74 0.24
N ARG A 198 -12.81 15.95 0.14
CA ARG A 198 -13.58 16.70 1.16
C ARG A 198 -13.44 16.05 2.53
N LYS A 199 -13.65 14.74 2.63
CA LYS A 199 -13.54 13.99 3.89
C LYS A 199 -12.14 14.06 4.50
N THR A 200 -11.11 14.12 3.67
CA THR A 200 -9.71 14.24 4.11
C THR A 200 -9.39 15.62 4.64
N VAL A 201 -9.81 16.68 3.95
CA VAL A 201 -9.32 18.05 4.16
C VAL A 201 -10.24 18.87 5.05
N PHE A 202 -11.56 18.86 4.79
CA PHE A 202 -12.46 19.85 5.40
C PHE A 202 -12.56 19.75 6.93
N PRO A 203 -12.59 18.55 7.53
CA PRO A 203 -12.60 18.44 9.01
C PRO A 203 -11.33 18.98 9.67
N ARG A 204 -10.22 19.07 8.93
CA ARG A 204 -8.91 19.50 9.39
C ARG A 204 -8.61 20.98 9.14
N ILE A 205 -9.58 21.73 8.63
CA ILE A 205 -9.48 23.19 8.46
C ILE A 205 -10.55 23.84 9.33
N GLN A 206 -10.13 24.52 10.38
CA GLN A 206 -10.99 25.21 11.35
C GLN A 206 -10.60 26.69 11.35
N GLU A 207 -11.57 27.58 11.15
CA GLU A 207 -11.37 29.04 11.11
C GLU A 207 -10.23 29.50 10.19
N GLY A 208 -10.05 28.77 9.04
CA GLY A 208 -8.98 29.05 8.06
C GLY A 208 -7.60 28.52 8.44
N ARG A 209 -7.47 27.77 9.53
CA ARG A 209 -6.21 27.16 9.97
C ARG A 209 -6.26 25.63 9.90
N VAL A 210 -5.12 25.02 9.63
CA VAL A 210 -4.97 23.58 9.66
C VAL A 210 -4.82 23.09 11.09
N VAL A 211 -5.73 22.23 11.52
CA VAL A 211 -5.72 21.60 12.84
C VAL A 211 -5.53 20.09 12.65
N LEU A 212 -4.46 19.56 13.23
CA LEU A 212 -4.10 18.14 13.17
C LEU A 212 -3.94 17.64 14.62
N ASP A 213 -5.07 17.45 15.31
CA ASP A 213 -5.11 17.01 16.71
C ASP A 213 -4.52 15.61 16.91
N GLU A 214 -4.41 14.84 15.82
CA GLU A 214 -3.80 13.50 15.80
C GLU A 214 -2.27 13.56 15.90
N LEU A 215 -1.65 14.71 15.64
CA LEU A 215 -0.19 14.87 15.65
C LEU A 215 0.30 15.41 16.99
N ASN A 216 1.39 14.83 17.45
CA ASN A 216 2.09 15.30 18.64
C ASN A 216 3.49 15.84 18.27
N LEU A 217 3.54 16.73 17.26
CA LEU A 217 4.77 17.37 16.78
C LEU A 217 4.94 18.76 17.40
N GLU A 218 5.69 18.81 18.49
CA GLU A 218 5.97 20.05 19.17
C GLU A 218 6.81 21.01 18.30
N PRO A 219 6.55 22.35 18.36
CA PRO A 219 7.30 23.33 17.57
C PRO A 219 8.82 23.27 17.80
N ASP A 220 9.28 22.97 19.00
CA ASP A 220 10.71 22.85 19.30
C ASP A 220 11.32 21.64 18.63
N TYR A 221 10.64 20.50 18.61
CA TYR A 221 11.06 19.33 17.84
C TYR A 221 11.20 19.67 16.35
N LEU A 222 10.19 20.34 15.76
CA LEU A 222 10.23 20.76 14.35
C LEU A 222 11.39 21.70 14.04
N ARG A 223 11.75 22.61 14.96
CA ARG A 223 12.90 23.52 14.79
C ARG A 223 14.22 22.76 14.78
N GLU A 224 14.35 21.74 15.62
CA GLU A 224 15.55 20.92 15.76
C GLU A 224 15.73 19.87 14.66
N LEU A 225 14.70 19.59 13.85
CA LEU A 225 14.81 18.64 12.76
C LEU A 225 15.95 18.98 11.79
N ASP A 226 16.81 18.01 11.52
CA ASP A 226 17.85 18.12 10.49
C ASP A 226 17.26 17.87 9.10
N LYS A 227 16.40 16.86 8.97
CA LYS A 227 15.76 16.48 7.71
C LYS A 227 14.49 15.65 7.89
N LEU A 228 13.76 15.50 6.80
CA LEU A 228 12.68 14.54 6.66
C LEU A 228 13.09 13.44 5.66
N TYR A 229 12.73 12.20 5.98
CA TYR A 229 12.64 11.12 4.99
C TYR A 229 11.17 10.89 4.63
N VAL A 230 10.89 10.66 3.34
CA VAL A 230 9.60 10.14 2.90
C VAL A 230 9.85 8.76 2.32
N ILE A 231 9.18 7.74 2.86
CA ILE A 231 9.40 6.34 2.53
C ILE A 231 8.08 5.73 2.09
N ALA A 232 8.06 5.12 0.90
CA ALA A 232 6.87 4.49 0.36
C ALA A 232 7.19 3.55 -0.82
N CYS A 233 6.16 2.86 -1.33
CA CYS A 233 6.20 2.04 -2.54
C CYS A 233 5.19 2.56 -3.58
N GLY A 234 5.44 2.31 -4.88
CA GLY A 234 4.49 2.52 -5.96
C GLY A 234 3.94 3.96 -6.03
N SER A 235 2.62 4.09 -6.14
CA SER A 235 1.95 5.40 -6.20
C SER A 235 2.21 6.26 -4.97
N SER A 236 2.28 5.66 -3.78
CA SER A 236 2.63 6.39 -2.55
C SER A 236 4.08 6.92 -2.58
N TYR A 237 5.01 6.24 -3.26
CA TYR A 237 6.35 6.78 -3.51
C TYR A 237 6.29 8.02 -4.43
N HIS A 238 5.41 8.02 -5.44
CA HIS A 238 5.22 9.21 -6.29
C HIS A 238 4.55 10.37 -5.53
N VAL A 239 3.68 10.07 -4.55
CA VAL A 239 3.25 11.09 -3.57
C VAL A 239 4.45 11.67 -2.84
N GLY A 240 5.37 10.82 -2.38
CA GLY A 240 6.63 11.23 -1.76
C GLY A 240 7.47 12.15 -2.66
N MET A 241 7.58 11.82 -3.93
CA MET A 241 8.29 12.67 -4.92
C MET A 241 7.66 14.05 -5.07
N ALA A 242 6.33 14.15 -5.06
CA ALA A 242 5.63 15.44 -5.04
C ALA A 242 5.76 16.14 -3.67
N ALA A 243 5.70 15.36 -2.57
CA ALA A 243 5.87 15.84 -1.20
C ALA A 243 7.21 16.53 -0.98
N LYS A 244 8.29 16.03 -1.59
CA LYS A 244 9.62 16.65 -1.51
C LYS A 244 9.55 18.15 -1.85
N TYR A 245 9.04 18.47 -3.02
CA TYR A 245 8.96 19.86 -3.47
C TYR A 245 8.06 20.72 -2.58
N THR A 246 6.95 20.16 -2.12
CA THR A 246 5.99 20.86 -1.26
C THR A 246 6.57 21.10 0.12
N LEU A 247 7.09 20.06 0.79
CA LEU A 247 7.58 20.14 2.15
C LEU A 247 8.89 20.95 2.25
N GLU A 248 9.84 20.80 1.31
CA GLU A 248 11.05 21.62 1.27
C GLU A 248 10.72 23.11 1.15
N ARG A 249 9.69 23.45 0.34
CA ARG A 249 9.22 24.84 0.20
C ARG A 249 8.59 25.37 1.50
N LEU A 250 7.70 24.57 2.10
CA LEU A 250 6.93 25.00 3.27
C LEU A 250 7.74 24.97 4.57
N LEU A 251 8.54 23.94 4.81
CA LEU A 251 9.29 23.76 6.05
C LEU A 251 10.70 24.34 6.02
N ARG A 252 11.25 24.57 4.83
CA ARG A 252 12.66 24.99 4.65
C ARG A 252 13.65 24.01 5.28
N LYS A 253 13.31 22.72 5.26
CA LYS A 253 14.12 21.59 5.71
C LYS A 253 14.38 20.65 4.55
N PRO A 254 15.55 19.97 4.46
CA PRO A 254 15.82 18.96 3.43
C PRO A 254 14.81 17.82 3.52
N VAL A 255 14.34 17.34 2.37
CA VAL A 255 13.46 16.18 2.25
C VAL A 255 14.09 15.16 1.31
N GLU A 256 14.34 13.98 1.81
CA GLU A 256 14.84 12.84 1.05
C GLU A 256 13.70 11.86 0.80
N VAL A 257 13.59 11.34 -0.42
CA VAL A 257 12.54 10.40 -0.79
C VAL A 257 13.17 9.10 -1.25
N THR A 258 12.78 8.01 -0.63
CA THR A 258 13.39 6.69 -0.88
C THR A 258 12.32 5.63 -1.05
N LEU A 259 12.53 4.70 -1.98
CA LEU A 259 11.73 3.49 -2.07
C LEU A 259 11.89 2.68 -0.78
N ALA A 260 10.78 2.20 -0.24
CA ALA A 260 10.79 1.44 1.00
C ALA A 260 11.63 0.14 0.89
N SER A 261 11.59 -0.51 -0.27
CA SER A 261 12.44 -1.69 -0.57
C SER A 261 13.93 -1.41 -0.46
N GLU A 262 14.35 -0.18 -0.77
CA GLU A 262 15.78 0.20 -0.78
C GLU A 262 16.23 0.79 0.57
N PHE A 263 15.34 1.40 1.33
CA PHE A 263 15.66 2.17 2.53
C PHE A 263 16.52 1.39 3.54
N ARG A 264 16.13 0.15 3.85
CA ARG A 264 16.87 -0.68 4.83
C ARG A 264 18.24 -1.18 4.34
N TYR A 265 18.48 -1.14 3.02
CA TYR A 265 19.73 -1.64 2.43
C TYR A 265 20.72 -0.52 2.08
N CYS A 266 20.29 0.74 2.08
CA CYS A 266 21.15 1.87 1.73
C CYS A 266 21.93 2.47 2.92
N ASP A 267 21.88 1.84 4.11
CA ASP A 267 22.49 2.36 5.35
C ASP A 267 22.11 3.83 5.59
N PRO A 268 20.80 4.14 5.80
CA PRO A 268 20.34 5.50 5.79
C PRO A 268 20.88 6.33 6.95
N ILE A 269 21.22 7.59 6.69
CA ILE A 269 21.68 8.51 7.73
C ILE A 269 20.45 9.03 8.48
N VAL A 270 20.11 8.37 9.57
CA VAL A 270 18.96 8.68 10.44
C VAL A 270 19.45 8.96 11.84
N THR A 271 18.84 9.97 12.48
CA THR A 271 19.12 10.36 13.87
C THR A 271 17.79 10.63 14.60
N ASP A 272 17.85 10.90 15.89
CA ASP A 272 16.71 11.38 16.70
C ASP A 272 16.15 12.74 16.24
N LYS A 273 16.88 13.47 15.38
CA LYS A 273 16.46 14.69 14.69
C LYS A 273 15.95 14.45 13.26
N THR A 274 15.65 13.21 12.91
CA THR A 274 15.07 12.86 11.63
C THR A 274 13.60 12.50 11.82
N LEU A 275 12.71 13.19 11.09
CA LEU A 275 11.32 12.78 10.95
C LEU A 275 11.16 11.87 9.73
N VAL A 276 10.61 10.69 9.92
CA VAL A 276 10.32 9.77 8.83
C VAL A 276 8.82 9.78 8.55
N LEU A 277 8.44 10.21 7.35
CA LEU A 277 7.08 10.16 6.85
C LEU A 277 6.88 8.89 6.03
N VAL A 278 6.08 7.99 6.53
CA VAL A 278 5.72 6.73 5.87
C VAL A 278 4.36 6.88 5.20
N ILE A 279 4.26 6.53 3.90
CA ILE A 279 3.01 6.65 3.15
C ILE A 279 2.60 5.28 2.62
N SER A 280 1.39 4.83 2.99
CA SER A 280 0.82 3.56 2.51
C SER A 280 -0.71 3.65 2.49
N GLN A 281 -1.35 3.22 1.41
CA GLN A 281 -2.81 3.18 1.35
C GLN A 281 -3.35 2.11 2.30
N SER A 282 -2.89 0.88 2.20
CA SER A 282 -3.35 -0.25 3.02
C SER A 282 -2.81 -0.23 4.45
N GLY A 283 -1.63 0.40 4.67
CA GLY A 283 -0.90 0.30 5.91
C GLY A 283 -0.32 -1.10 6.21
N GLU A 284 -0.27 -1.96 5.18
CA GLU A 284 0.19 -3.36 5.28
C GLU A 284 1.26 -3.72 4.25
N THR A 285 1.83 -2.74 3.54
CA THR A 285 2.89 -2.99 2.55
C THR A 285 4.16 -3.47 3.25
N VAL A 286 4.59 -4.69 2.97
CA VAL A 286 5.70 -5.37 3.66
C VAL A 286 6.99 -4.56 3.67
N ASP A 287 7.43 -4.06 2.50
CA ASP A 287 8.65 -3.25 2.42
C ASP A 287 8.52 -1.95 3.20
N THR A 288 7.35 -1.32 3.17
CA THR A 288 7.10 -0.07 3.89
C THR A 288 7.11 -0.29 5.40
N LEU A 289 6.55 -1.40 5.88
CA LEU A 289 6.60 -1.80 7.29
C LEU A 289 8.03 -2.11 7.75
N ALA A 290 8.79 -2.83 6.93
CA ALA A 290 10.18 -3.13 7.22
C ALA A 290 11.04 -1.85 7.31
N ALA A 291 10.80 -0.89 6.41
CA ALA A 291 11.48 0.40 6.43
C ALA A 291 11.09 1.26 7.65
N LEU A 292 9.82 1.24 8.06
CA LEU A 292 9.34 1.87 9.29
C LEU A 292 10.09 1.32 10.51
N ARG A 293 10.14 0.00 10.65
CA ARG A 293 10.83 -0.68 11.75
C ARG A 293 12.32 -0.33 11.79
N GLU A 294 12.96 -0.28 10.62
CA GLU A 294 14.37 0.14 10.51
C GLU A 294 14.56 1.61 10.91
N ALA A 295 13.68 2.52 10.48
CA ALA A 295 13.73 3.92 10.88
C ALA A 295 13.62 4.08 12.41
N LYS A 296 12.68 3.36 13.04
CA LYS A 296 12.53 3.36 14.52
C LYS A 296 13.75 2.75 15.21
N ARG A 297 14.31 1.67 14.68
CA ARG A 297 15.55 1.05 15.21
C ARG A 297 16.72 2.04 15.22
N LEU A 298 16.78 2.94 14.22
CA LEU A 298 17.79 3.99 14.11
C LEU A 298 17.49 5.24 14.95
N GLY A 299 16.33 5.29 15.63
CA GLY A 299 15.96 6.36 16.54
C GLY A 299 15.11 7.48 15.94
N ALA A 300 14.64 7.35 14.70
CA ALA A 300 13.74 8.35 14.11
C ALA A 300 12.36 8.30 14.74
N ARG A 301 11.68 9.46 14.78
CA ARG A 301 10.24 9.56 14.97
C ARG A 301 9.55 9.26 13.64
N VAL A 302 8.50 8.44 13.67
CA VAL A 302 7.76 8.02 12.48
C VAL A 302 6.35 8.58 12.50
N LEU A 303 6.02 9.36 11.47
CA LEU A 303 4.67 9.80 11.13
C LEU A 303 4.17 9.00 9.93
N SER A 304 2.97 8.42 9.99
CA SER A 304 2.40 7.71 8.86
C SER A 304 1.15 8.37 8.28
N ILE A 305 1.01 8.26 6.94
CA ILE A 305 -0.21 8.56 6.21
C ILE A 305 -0.78 7.22 5.72
N VAL A 306 -1.93 6.83 6.24
CA VAL A 306 -2.59 5.57 5.89
C VAL A 306 -4.09 5.77 5.67
N ASN A 307 -4.75 4.82 5.00
CA ASN A 307 -6.20 4.86 4.82
C ASN A 307 -6.94 3.85 5.71
N VAL A 308 -6.29 2.73 6.04
CA VAL A 308 -6.91 1.65 6.80
C VAL A 308 -6.62 1.84 8.29
N VAL A 309 -7.71 2.05 9.05
CA VAL A 309 -7.65 2.22 10.50
C VAL A 309 -7.19 0.90 11.15
N GLY A 310 -6.26 1.01 12.11
CA GLY A 310 -5.75 -0.15 12.86
C GLY A 310 -4.78 -1.03 12.08
N SER A 311 -4.36 -0.62 10.86
CA SER A 311 -3.34 -1.33 10.10
C SER A 311 -2.01 -1.41 10.85
N THR A 312 -1.14 -2.34 10.46
CA THR A 312 0.14 -2.57 11.14
C THR A 312 1.02 -1.33 11.15
N ILE A 313 1.14 -0.61 10.00
CA ILE A 313 1.88 0.65 9.93
C ILE A 313 1.28 1.69 10.88
N ALA A 314 -0.06 1.80 10.96
CA ALA A 314 -0.72 2.72 11.89
C ALA A 314 -0.38 2.41 13.36
N ARG A 315 -0.44 1.13 13.75
CA ARG A 315 -0.15 0.72 15.13
C ARG A 315 1.31 0.89 15.53
N GLU A 316 2.23 0.75 14.59
CA GLU A 316 3.68 0.83 14.86
C GLU A 316 4.25 2.24 14.71
N SER A 317 3.51 3.20 14.15
CA SER A 317 3.93 4.59 14.01
C SER A 317 3.79 5.39 15.32
N ASP A 318 4.56 6.45 15.46
CA ASP A 318 4.46 7.35 16.61
C ASP A 318 3.32 8.35 16.45
N ASP A 319 3.03 8.77 15.20
CA ASP A 319 1.91 9.62 14.83
C ASP A 319 1.24 9.05 13.57
N VAL A 320 -0.07 9.21 13.44
CA VAL A 320 -0.86 8.67 12.33
C VAL A 320 -1.85 9.67 11.80
N LEU A 321 -1.88 9.88 10.48
CA LEU A 321 -2.92 10.62 9.80
C LEU A 321 -3.66 9.71 8.82
N TYR A 322 -4.96 9.55 9.03
CA TYR A 322 -5.82 8.79 8.12
C TYR A 322 -6.33 9.66 6.97
N THR A 323 -6.33 9.12 5.77
CA THR A 323 -6.83 9.83 4.58
C THR A 323 -8.34 9.88 4.50
N TRP A 324 -9.05 8.98 5.19
CA TRP A 324 -10.52 8.86 5.17
C TRP A 324 -11.11 8.74 3.75
N ALA A 325 -10.33 8.20 2.81
CA ALA A 325 -10.75 8.05 1.42
C ALA A 325 -11.82 6.96 1.19
N GLY A 326 -12.14 6.20 2.26
CA GLY A 326 -12.98 5.01 2.15
C GLY A 326 -12.24 3.84 1.48
N PRO A 327 -12.89 2.69 1.28
CA PRO A 327 -12.27 1.52 0.68
C PRO A 327 -11.83 1.80 -0.76
N GLU A 328 -10.60 1.45 -1.11
CA GLU A 328 -10.06 1.44 -2.47
C GLU A 328 -9.76 0.00 -2.84
N ILE A 329 -10.51 -0.55 -3.79
CA ILE A 329 -10.55 -1.97 -4.15
C ILE A 329 -9.77 -2.22 -5.45
N ALA A 330 -9.74 -1.21 -6.34
CA ALA A 330 -8.92 -1.31 -7.54
C ALA A 330 -7.44 -1.46 -7.18
N VAL A 331 -6.76 -2.38 -7.86
CA VAL A 331 -5.31 -2.58 -7.65
C VAL A 331 -4.53 -1.32 -8.02
N ALA A 332 -4.90 -0.67 -9.13
CA ALA A 332 -4.34 0.62 -9.52
C ALA A 332 -5.00 1.74 -8.71
N THR A 333 -4.25 2.30 -7.76
CA THR A 333 -4.74 3.36 -6.86
C THR A 333 -5.08 4.66 -7.60
N THR A 334 -6.11 5.36 -7.15
CA THR A 334 -6.55 6.66 -7.70
C THR A 334 -6.89 7.66 -6.60
N LYS A 335 -7.99 7.46 -5.88
CA LYS A 335 -8.42 8.40 -4.82
C LYS A 335 -7.47 8.44 -3.63
N ALA A 336 -6.79 7.33 -3.32
CA ALA A 336 -5.79 7.33 -2.26
C ALA A 336 -4.59 8.22 -2.63
N PHE A 337 -4.14 8.24 -3.89
CA PHE A 337 -3.06 9.13 -4.33
C PHE A 337 -3.42 10.60 -4.10
N SER A 338 -4.60 11.06 -4.54
CA SER A 338 -5.03 12.44 -4.37
C SER A 338 -5.24 12.83 -2.91
N THR A 339 -5.77 11.93 -2.08
CA THR A 339 -5.96 12.19 -0.65
C THR A 339 -4.65 12.15 0.15
N GLN A 340 -3.70 11.29 -0.20
CA GLN A 340 -2.35 11.30 0.37
C GLN A 340 -1.62 12.62 0.07
N LEU A 341 -1.72 13.13 -1.17
CA LEU A 341 -1.20 14.46 -1.52
C LEU A 341 -1.86 15.56 -0.68
N ALA A 342 -3.18 15.50 -0.48
CA ALA A 342 -3.89 16.45 0.37
C ALA A 342 -3.34 16.45 1.81
N VAL A 343 -3.12 15.28 2.40
CA VAL A 343 -2.54 15.16 3.76
C VAL A 343 -1.12 15.72 3.80
N VAL A 344 -0.31 15.51 2.76
CA VAL A 344 1.04 16.13 2.66
C VAL A 344 0.96 17.66 2.73
N TYR A 345 0.00 18.28 2.02
CA TYR A 345 -0.20 19.73 2.10
C TYR A 345 -0.65 20.17 3.48
N LEU A 346 -1.53 19.43 4.14
CA LEU A 346 -1.96 19.71 5.51
C LEU A 346 -0.79 19.64 6.49
N ILE A 347 0.04 18.60 6.43
CA ILE A 347 1.28 18.47 7.23
C ILE A 347 2.21 19.66 6.96
N GLY A 348 2.39 20.01 5.69
CA GLY A 348 3.25 21.12 5.29
C GLY A 348 2.79 22.46 5.86
N LEU A 349 1.50 22.75 5.80
CA LEU A 349 0.92 23.99 6.37
C LEU A 349 0.99 24.01 7.90
N TYR A 350 0.64 22.89 8.56
CA TYR A 350 0.75 22.76 10.02
C TYR A 350 2.19 23.02 10.50
N CYS A 351 3.17 22.39 9.87
CA CYS A 351 4.56 22.60 10.21
C CYS A 351 5.06 24.01 9.85
N ALA A 352 4.63 24.58 8.73
CA ALA A 352 5.02 25.92 8.31
C ALA A 352 4.53 27.00 9.28
N GLU A 353 3.31 26.87 9.79
CA GLU A 353 2.76 27.73 10.82
C GLU A 353 3.57 27.64 12.13
N ALA A 354 3.85 26.42 12.59
CA ALA A 354 4.64 26.18 13.82
C ALA A 354 6.08 26.71 13.70
N LEU A 355 6.67 26.67 12.50
CA LEU A 355 8.03 27.16 12.23
C LEU A 355 8.09 28.65 11.85
N GLY A 356 6.97 29.27 11.51
CA GLY A 356 6.93 30.66 11.00
C GLY A 356 7.62 30.83 9.65
N THR A 357 7.60 29.79 8.79
CA THR A 357 8.31 29.78 7.50
C THR A 357 7.48 30.29 6.34
N LEU A 358 6.19 30.53 6.54
CA LEU A 358 5.25 31.00 5.53
C LEU A 358 4.56 32.27 6.05
N ASP A 359 4.39 33.27 5.18
CA ASP A 359 3.60 34.44 5.52
C ASP A 359 2.09 34.12 5.50
N GLU A 360 1.32 34.95 6.22
CA GLU A 360 -0.12 34.71 6.40
C GLU A 360 -0.90 34.74 5.08
N ALA A 361 -0.56 35.65 4.17
CA ALA A 361 -1.27 35.80 2.90
C ALA A 361 -1.07 34.56 2.00
N GLU A 362 0.13 34.02 1.96
CA GLU A 362 0.43 32.79 1.21
C GLU A 362 -0.19 31.56 1.90
N TYR A 363 -0.21 31.50 3.23
CA TYR A 363 -0.89 30.48 3.99
C TYR A 363 -2.39 30.43 3.63
N ASP A 364 -3.08 31.56 3.76
CA ASP A 364 -4.51 31.69 3.48
C ASP A 364 -4.83 31.38 2.01
N ARG A 365 -3.94 31.76 1.11
CA ARG A 365 -4.07 31.42 -0.32
C ARG A 365 -4.03 29.90 -0.54
N ILE A 366 -3.07 29.20 0.08
CA ILE A 366 -2.95 27.75 -0.08
C ILE A 366 -4.16 27.03 0.53
N VAL A 367 -4.60 27.43 1.71
CA VAL A 367 -5.81 26.87 2.35
C VAL A 367 -7.04 27.08 1.47
N SER A 368 -7.22 28.29 0.92
CA SER A 368 -8.33 28.60 0.03
C SER A 368 -8.30 27.73 -1.23
N GLU A 369 -7.13 27.52 -1.82
CA GLU A 369 -6.95 26.66 -2.99
C GLU A 369 -7.24 25.18 -2.65
N LEU A 370 -6.82 24.68 -1.49
CA LEU A 370 -7.13 23.31 -1.04
C LEU A 370 -8.65 23.09 -0.94
N LEU A 371 -9.38 24.06 -0.41
CA LEU A 371 -10.84 23.97 -0.29
C LEU A 371 -11.55 23.99 -1.65
N LEU A 372 -10.93 24.54 -2.69
CA LEU A 372 -11.45 24.57 -4.07
C LEU A 372 -11.14 23.29 -4.86
N ILE A 373 -10.21 22.44 -4.43
CA ILE A 373 -9.80 21.25 -5.17
C ILE A 373 -10.97 20.33 -5.51
N PRO A 374 -11.92 20.00 -4.60
CA PRO A 374 -13.05 19.14 -4.93
C PRO A 374 -13.88 19.65 -6.12
N THR A 375 -14.16 20.96 -6.16
CA THR A 375 -14.90 21.56 -7.26
C THR A 375 -14.11 21.52 -8.58
N LYS A 376 -12.79 21.71 -8.52
CA LYS A 376 -11.92 21.58 -9.69
C LYS A 376 -11.87 20.13 -10.20
N LEU A 377 -11.85 19.16 -9.29
CA LEU A 377 -11.93 17.73 -9.64
C LEU A 377 -13.27 17.41 -10.33
N GLU A 378 -14.39 17.88 -9.80
CA GLU A 378 -15.72 17.73 -10.42
C GLU A 378 -15.73 18.26 -11.85
N GLN A 379 -15.20 19.46 -12.08
CA GLN A 379 -15.09 20.06 -13.41
C GLN A 379 -14.26 19.21 -14.38
N ILE A 380 -13.15 18.62 -13.93
CA ILE A 380 -12.32 17.72 -14.74
C ILE A 380 -13.09 16.44 -15.08
N LEU A 381 -13.77 15.85 -14.10
CA LEU A 381 -14.53 14.62 -14.28
C LEU A 381 -15.75 14.80 -15.19
N ASP A 382 -16.38 15.97 -15.18
CA ASP A 382 -17.47 16.31 -16.10
C ASP A 382 -16.99 16.41 -17.56
N ASN A 383 -15.75 16.82 -17.78
CA ASN A 383 -15.13 16.94 -19.11
C ASN A 383 -14.42 15.65 -19.58
N ARG A 384 -14.69 14.50 -18.96
CA ARG A 384 -14.03 13.22 -19.30
C ARG A 384 -14.20 12.77 -20.74
N ALA A 385 -15.21 13.26 -21.44
CA ALA A 385 -15.46 12.90 -22.84
C ALA A 385 -14.29 13.34 -23.76
N ASP A 386 -13.69 14.49 -23.51
CA ASP A 386 -12.53 14.97 -24.27
C ASP A 386 -11.32 14.06 -24.03
N ILE A 387 -11.10 13.64 -22.77
CA ILE A 387 -10.02 12.70 -22.40
C ILE A 387 -10.25 11.35 -23.07
N GLN A 388 -11.49 10.84 -23.08
CA GLN A 388 -11.85 9.60 -23.74
C GLN A 388 -11.63 9.68 -25.24
N TYR A 389 -11.94 10.79 -25.87
CA TYR A 389 -11.65 11.01 -27.29
C TYR A 389 -10.14 10.91 -27.57
N PHE A 390 -9.29 11.61 -26.81
CA PHE A 390 -7.85 11.48 -26.94
C PHE A 390 -7.37 10.05 -26.72
N ALA A 391 -7.83 9.38 -25.69
CA ALA A 391 -7.49 7.97 -25.42
C ALA A 391 -7.83 7.08 -26.61
N SER A 392 -8.98 7.29 -27.27
CA SER A 392 -9.41 6.53 -28.44
C SER A 392 -8.51 6.69 -29.66
N LEU A 393 -7.77 7.81 -29.77
CA LEU A 393 -6.82 8.06 -30.85
C LEU A 393 -5.47 7.34 -30.62
N TYR A 394 -5.10 7.11 -29.38
CA TYR A 394 -3.73 6.73 -29.02
C TYR A 394 -3.59 5.40 -28.27
N PHE A 395 -4.67 4.68 -28.01
CA PHE A 395 -4.66 3.43 -27.21
C PHE A 395 -3.81 2.29 -27.81
N ASN A 396 -3.45 2.37 -29.11
CA ASN A 396 -2.63 1.38 -29.81
C ASN A 396 -1.14 1.77 -29.89
N HIS A 397 -0.72 2.86 -29.23
CA HIS A 397 0.70 3.24 -29.25
C HIS A 397 1.53 2.24 -28.44
N PRO A 398 2.68 1.79 -28.97
CA PRO A 398 3.53 0.80 -28.30
C PRO A 398 4.27 1.37 -27.11
N SER A 399 4.50 2.69 -27.07
CA SER A 399 5.21 3.39 -26.02
C SER A 399 4.76 4.85 -25.92
N ILE A 400 4.67 5.35 -24.69
CA ILE A 400 4.24 6.72 -24.39
C ILE A 400 5.21 7.33 -23.36
N PHE A 401 5.67 8.55 -23.62
CA PHE A 401 6.54 9.28 -22.69
C PHE A 401 5.76 10.35 -21.95
N PHE A 402 6.03 10.48 -20.65
CA PHE A 402 5.57 11.60 -19.83
C PHE A 402 6.74 12.54 -19.55
N ILE A 403 6.55 13.83 -19.70
CA ILE A 403 7.57 14.82 -19.35
C ILE A 403 7.00 15.91 -18.46
N GLY A 404 7.79 16.37 -17.51
CA GLY A 404 7.41 17.43 -16.59
C GLY A 404 8.63 18.05 -15.92
N ARG A 405 8.41 19.12 -15.15
CA ARG A 405 9.45 19.71 -14.29
C ARG A 405 8.94 19.83 -12.88
N ASN A 406 9.83 19.65 -11.91
CA ASN A 406 9.51 19.82 -10.51
C ASN A 406 8.33 18.87 -10.14
N ILE A 407 7.25 19.37 -9.54
CA ILE A 407 6.08 18.59 -9.16
C ILE A 407 5.40 17.94 -10.38
N ASP A 408 5.39 18.61 -11.55
CA ASP A 408 4.84 18.03 -12.78
C ASP A 408 5.57 16.75 -13.22
N TYR A 409 6.89 16.65 -12.96
CA TYR A 409 7.62 15.41 -13.20
C TYR A 409 7.16 14.31 -12.26
N ALA A 410 6.98 14.61 -10.97
CA ALA A 410 6.48 13.63 -9.99
C ALA A 410 5.07 13.12 -10.36
N ILE A 411 4.18 14.01 -10.82
CA ILE A 411 2.85 13.64 -11.31
C ILE A 411 2.94 12.83 -12.61
N GLY A 412 3.90 13.18 -13.49
CA GLY A 412 4.19 12.42 -14.72
C GLY A 412 4.62 10.98 -14.43
N MET A 413 5.41 10.75 -13.36
CA MET A 413 5.77 9.40 -12.90
C MET A 413 4.54 8.59 -12.52
N GLU A 414 3.59 9.19 -11.79
CA GLU A 414 2.33 8.53 -11.45
C GLU A 414 1.47 8.23 -12.68
N GLY A 415 1.33 9.18 -13.60
CA GLY A 415 0.62 8.99 -14.87
C GLY A 415 1.20 7.84 -15.69
N SER A 416 2.53 7.76 -15.76
CA SER A 416 3.24 6.67 -16.42
C SER A 416 2.99 5.32 -15.72
N LEU A 417 3.01 5.28 -14.39
CA LEU A 417 2.71 4.05 -13.63
C LEU A 417 1.27 3.59 -13.89
N LYS A 418 0.29 4.49 -13.79
CA LYS A 418 -1.12 4.14 -14.05
C LYS A 418 -1.33 3.60 -15.46
N LEU A 419 -0.70 4.23 -16.45
CA LEU A 419 -0.79 3.75 -17.83
C LEU A 419 -0.26 2.31 -17.97
N LYS A 420 0.91 2.01 -17.38
CA LYS A 420 1.49 0.67 -17.39
C LYS A 420 0.58 -0.36 -16.72
N GLU A 421 0.04 -0.02 -15.55
CA GLU A 421 -0.78 -0.94 -14.76
C GLU A 421 -2.09 -1.34 -15.45
N ILE A 422 -2.74 -0.41 -16.14
CA ILE A 422 -4.09 -0.63 -16.67
C ILE A 422 -4.14 -0.94 -18.16
N SER A 423 -3.16 -0.49 -18.95
CA SER A 423 -3.16 -0.66 -20.41
C SER A 423 -2.05 -1.61 -20.90
N TYR A 424 -1.06 -1.90 -20.06
CA TYR A 424 0.16 -2.65 -20.40
C TYR A 424 1.01 -1.97 -21.50
N ILE A 425 0.70 -0.71 -21.86
CA ILE A 425 1.52 0.09 -22.76
C ILE A 425 2.80 0.49 -22.02
N HIS A 426 3.95 0.25 -22.65
CA HIS A 426 5.23 0.71 -22.09
C HIS A 426 5.21 2.24 -21.95
N SER A 427 5.62 2.73 -20.80
CA SER A 427 5.61 4.16 -20.51
C SER A 427 6.73 4.54 -19.55
N GLU A 428 7.35 5.68 -19.81
CA GLU A 428 8.38 6.25 -18.96
C GLU A 428 8.13 7.74 -18.70
N ALA A 429 8.55 8.22 -17.54
CA ALA A 429 8.50 9.63 -17.19
C ALA A 429 9.90 10.21 -17.05
N TYR A 430 10.10 11.39 -17.62
CA TYR A 430 11.38 12.11 -17.59
C TYR A 430 11.21 13.54 -17.08
N ALA A 431 12.19 14.00 -16.31
CA ALA A 431 12.36 15.42 -16.11
C ALA A 431 12.62 16.07 -17.48
N ALA A 432 11.80 17.03 -17.90
CA ALA A 432 11.81 17.56 -19.27
C ALA A 432 13.17 18.11 -19.73
N GLY A 433 13.95 18.65 -18.78
CA GLY A 433 15.33 19.09 -19.07
C GLY A 433 16.30 17.95 -19.30
N GLU A 434 16.05 16.78 -18.68
CA GLU A 434 16.93 15.61 -18.75
C GLU A 434 16.73 14.81 -20.06
N LEU A 435 15.55 14.88 -20.68
CA LEU A 435 15.23 14.15 -21.90
C LEU A 435 16.30 14.36 -23.00
N LYS A 436 16.86 15.56 -23.11
CA LYS A 436 17.91 15.89 -24.09
C LYS A 436 19.29 15.25 -23.81
N HIS A 437 19.50 14.69 -22.62
CA HIS A 437 20.77 14.11 -22.21
C HIS A 437 20.83 12.60 -22.45
N GLY A 438 20.37 12.15 -23.62
CA GLY A 438 20.45 10.76 -24.10
C GLY A 438 19.11 10.19 -24.55
N THR A 439 18.09 10.24 -23.71
CA THR A 439 16.79 9.62 -23.97
C THR A 439 16.00 10.22 -25.11
N ILE A 440 16.37 11.42 -25.58
CA ILE A 440 15.82 12.02 -26.79
C ILE A 440 16.04 11.14 -28.04
N SER A 441 17.01 10.24 -28.03
CA SER A 441 17.25 9.27 -29.11
C SER A 441 16.10 8.27 -29.29
N LEU A 442 15.21 8.13 -28.31
CA LEU A 442 14.00 7.30 -28.39
C LEU A 442 12.81 8.02 -29.02
N ILE A 443 12.95 9.31 -29.32
CA ILE A 443 11.86 10.12 -29.88
C ILE A 443 11.97 10.09 -31.41
N GLU A 444 11.03 9.42 -32.03
CA GLU A 444 10.90 9.25 -33.48
C GLU A 444 9.60 9.91 -33.96
N PRO A 445 9.45 10.14 -35.30
CA PRO A 445 8.17 10.59 -35.84
C PRO A 445 7.02 9.63 -35.45
N GLY A 446 6.01 10.15 -34.76
CA GLY A 446 4.89 9.37 -34.26
C GLY A 446 5.00 8.95 -32.79
N THR A 447 6.12 9.21 -32.12
CA THR A 447 6.22 8.99 -30.68
C THR A 447 5.25 9.91 -29.92
N LEU A 448 4.39 9.33 -29.08
CA LEU A 448 3.47 10.10 -28.24
C LEU A 448 4.18 10.58 -26.96
N VAL A 449 4.11 11.88 -26.74
CA VAL A 449 4.65 12.52 -25.53
C VAL A 449 3.55 13.30 -24.82
N VAL A 450 3.30 12.99 -23.57
CA VAL A 450 2.39 13.71 -22.66
C VAL A 450 3.21 14.70 -21.83
N ALA A 451 3.06 15.99 -22.08
CA ALA A 451 3.77 17.05 -21.34
C ALA A 451 2.88 17.66 -20.27
N LEU A 452 3.32 17.61 -19.01
CA LEU A 452 2.70 18.33 -17.91
C LEU A 452 3.43 19.66 -17.72
N ALA A 453 2.68 20.77 -17.81
CA ALA A 453 3.22 22.13 -17.76
C ALA A 453 2.27 23.07 -17.00
N SER A 454 2.10 22.80 -15.68
CA SER A 454 1.20 23.57 -14.83
C SER A 454 1.72 24.98 -14.49
N TYR A 455 3.02 25.22 -14.62
CA TYR A 455 3.63 26.52 -14.35
C TYR A 455 3.78 27.36 -15.63
N VAL A 456 3.22 28.56 -15.64
CA VAL A 456 3.26 29.48 -16.82
C VAL A 456 4.69 29.77 -17.31
N THR A 457 5.64 29.92 -16.39
CA THR A 457 7.06 30.15 -16.70
C THR A 457 7.78 28.89 -17.24
N VAL A 458 7.20 27.73 -17.06
CA VAL A 458 7.76 26.45 -17.51
C VAL A 458 7.18 26.00 -18.83
N SER A 459 5.96 26.44 -19.19
CA SER A 459 5.29 26.09 -20.44
C SER A 459 6.16 26.42 -21.67
N TYR A 460 6.81 27.58 -21.67
CA TYR A 460 7.67 28.02 -22.78
C TYR A 460 8.90 27.08 -22.96
N THR A 461 9.49 26.59 -21.88
CA THR A 461 10.69 25.73 -21.94
C THR A 461 10.39 24.28 -22.25
N HIS A 462 9.13 23.83 -22.12
CA HIS A 462 8.71 22.46 -22.43
C HIS A 462 8.26 22.32 -23.90
N LEU A 463 7.61 23.36 -24.44
CA LEU A 463 7.02 23.35 -25.78
C LEU A 463 8.03 23.68 -26.89
N THR A 464 9.17 24.28 -26.56
CA THR A 464 10.27 24.53 -27.49
C THR A 464 11.36 23.46 -27.29
N LEU A 465 11.09 22.23 -27.69
CA LEU A 465 12.16 21.31 -27.99
C LEU A 465 12.93 21.87 -29.20
N PRO A 466 14.26 21.97 -29.14
CA PRO A 466 15.01 22.32 -30.34
C PRO A 466 14.77 21.23 -31.37
N THR A 467 14.18 21.61 -32.50
CA THR A 467 14.08 20.79 -33.71
C THR A 467 15.46 20.47 -34.25
#